data_337d36a1f3c31f649e79760584ea42a7
#
_entry.id   337d36a1f3c31f649e79760584ea42a7
#
_cell.length_a   1.000
_cell.length_b   1.000
_cell.length_c   1.000
_cell.angle_alpha   90.00
_cell.angle_beta   90.00
_cell.angle_gamma   90.00
#
_symmetry.space_group_name_H-M   'P 1'
#
loop_
_entity.id
_entity.type
_entity.pdbx_description
1 polymer ?
#
loop_
_entity_poly.entity_id
_entity_poly.type
_entity_poly.pdbx_seq_one_letter_code
_entity_poly.pdbx_strand_id
1 'polypeptide(L)'
;TNIYESADEGSFAIAKEIADQIRKKQEIGENFVMAIPGGRSPLSVYKELIRMHKEEQLSFRNVVVFVEYEFFPLVSPSAGNVAQLKEALLDHIDITPENVYAPDGCMPKDAIIDFCRMYEENIQKAGGLDYILLGVGHASNIMFNGVGATLSSRTRLVLLEGTARKEASRTFPSLDNVPAGVITMGIATMMKARNVILMAWGEDKAKIIAKTVEGKVSDAVPSSYLQNHTNAKVVVDLSAAYDLTRISHPWLVTNCEWDNKLIRRAIVWLCQLTGKPILKLTNKDYSENGLGELLALYGSAYNVNIRVFNDIQHTITGWPGGKPNADDSNRPERATPYPKKVIIFSPHPDDDVISMGGTFHRLCEQHHDVHVAYETSGNIAVGDEEVIRYCEYLRDVCAKYTEDETVKKKAEEIIHFLRYETVSYTH
;
A
#
# COMPACT_ATOMS: atom_id res chain seq x y z
N THR A 1 -10.30 15.14 -3.71
CA THR A 1 -9.50 14.13 -3.00
C THR A 1 -9.01 14.69 -1.69
N ASN A 2 -9.33 14.02 -0.59
CA ASN A 2 -8.91 14.37 0.75
C ASN A 2 -7.81 13.39 1.18
N ILE A 3 -6.66 13.92 1.60
CA ILE A 3 -5.50 13.14 2.03
C ILE A 3 -5.33 13.36 3.53
N TYR A 4 -5.19 12.27 4.27
CA TYR A 4 -4.99 12.25 5.72
C TYR A 4 -3.64 11.62 6.06
N GLU A 5 -3.10 11.92 7.23
CA GLU A 5 -1.83 11.33 7.69
C GLU A 5 -1.92 9.81 7.82
N SER A 6 -3.08 9.30 8.24
CA SER A 6 -3.31 7.89 8.48
C SER A 6 -4.69 7.42 8.02
N ALA A 7 -4.85 6.10 7.86
CA ALA A 7 -6.12 5.45 7.60
C ALA A 7 -7.16 5.72 8.71
N ASP A 8 -6.71 5.81 9.97
CA ASP A 8 -7.59 6.06 11.11
C ASP A 8 -8.16 7.48 11.09
N GLU A 9 -7.34 8.49 10.77
CA GLU A 9 -7.84 9.87 10.61
C GLU A 9 -8.83 10.00 9.45
N GLY A 10 -8.53 9.37 8.31
CA GLY A 10 -9.44 9.35 7.18
C GLY A 10 -10.76 8.63 7.50
N SER A 11 -10.68 7.51 8.23
CA SER A 11 -11.85 6.75 8.68
C SER A 11 -12.71 7.54 9.67
N PHE A 12 -12.07 8.23 10.61
CA PHE A 12 -12.78 9.13 11.53
C PHE A 12 -13.52 10.25 10.78
N ALA A 13 -12.87 10.87 9.80
CA ALA A 13 -13.50 11.93 9.00
C ALA A 13 -14.72 11.42 8.21
N ILE A 14 -14.65 10.20 7.63
CA ILE A 14 -15.77 9.55 6.95
C ILE A 14 -16.90 9.24 7.96
N ALA A 15 -16.57 8.63 9.09
CA ALA A 15 -17.58 8.27 10.11
C ALA A 15 -18.29 9.51 10.65
N LYS A 16 -17.55 10.60 10.89
CA LYS A 16 -18.11 11.88 11.30
C LYS A 16 -19.05 12.46 10.25
N GLU A 17 -18.68 12.42 8.96
CA GLU A 17 -19.54 12.89 7.87
C GLU A 17 -20.85 12.07 7.81
N ILE A 18 -20.76 10.75 7.94
CA ILE A 18 -21.94 9.87 7.99
C ILE A 18 -22.82 10.22 9.20
N ALA A 19 -22.24 10.35 10.40
CA ALA A 19 -22.96 10.69 11.62
C ALA A 19 -23.69 12.05 11.51
N ASP A 20 -23.02 13.05 10.95
CA ASP A 20 -23.61 14.38 10.73
C ASP A 20 -24.78 14.33 9.74
N GLN A 21 -24.69 13.50 8.70
CA GLN A 21 -25.77 13.28 7.74
C GLN A 21 -26.97 12.56 8.38
N ILE A 22 -26.72 11.54 9.18
CA ILE A 22 -27.76 10.82 9.94
C ILE A 22 -28.52 11.79 10.86
N ARG A 23 -27.79 12.61 11.66
CA ARG A 23 -28.39 13.58 12.59
C ARG A 23 -29.22 14.62 11.84
N LYS A 24 -28.72 15.18 10.73
CA LYS A 24 -29.47 16.13 9.89
C LYS A 24 -30.80 15.56 9.38
N LYS A 25 -30.77 14.31 8.90
CA LYS A 25 -32.00 13.64 8.43
C LYS A 25 -32.96 13.36 9.58
N GLN A 26 -32.44 12.99 10.73
CA GLN A 26 -33.23 12.76 11.93
C GLN A 26 -33.95 14.04 12.41
N GLU A 27 -33.26 15.19 12.37
CA GLU A 27 -33.84 16.49 12.75
C GLU A 27 -35.06 16.87 11.91
N ILE A 28 -35.11 16.50 10.65
CA ILE A 28 -36.20 16.78 9.72
C ILE A 28 -37.20 15.62 9.57
N GLY A 29 -37.02 14.55 10.35
CA GLY A 29 -37.89 13.38 10.33
C GLY A 29 -37.80 12.52 9.09
N GLU A 30 -36.68 12.57 8.38
CA GLU A 30 -36.40 11.78 7.18
C GLU A 30 -35.44 10.63 7.44
N ASN A 31 -35.54 9.60 6.60
CA ASN A 31 -34.54 8.52 6.59
C ASN A 31 -33.26 8.95 5.90
N PHE A 32 -32.12 8.48 6.42
CA PHE A 32 -30.84 8.53 5.76
C PHE A 32 -30.61 7.20 5.05
N VAL A 33 -30.55 7.23 3.72
CA VAL A 33 -30.45 6.04 2.89
C VAL A 33 -29.01 5.89 2.42
N MET A 34 -28.31 4.83 2.87
CA MET A 34 -26.92 4.61 2.53
C MET A 34 -26.64 3.22 1.97
N ALA A 35 -25.66 3.14 1.07
CA ALA A 35 -25.09 1.87 0.64
C ALA A 35 -23.71 1.70 1.24
N ILE A 36 -23.43 0.49 1.74
CA ILE A 36 -22.17 0.18 2.42
C ILE A 36 -21.56 -1.13 1.93
N PRO A 37 -20.22 -1.19 1.80
CA PRO A 37 -19.48 -2.38 1.40
C PRO A 37 -19.22 -3.29 2.60
N GLY A 38 -18.94 -4.54 2.31
CA GLY A 38 -18.20 -5.39 3.24
C GLY A 38 -16.69 -5.28 3.05
N GLY A 39 -15.97 -6.29 3.51
CA GLY A 39 -14.52 -6.37 3.37
C GLY A 39 -13.75 -5.56 4.42
N ARG A 40 -12.46 -5.34 4.15
CA ARG A 40 -11.51 -4.86 5.16
C ARG A 40 -11.38 -3.35 5.23
N SER A 41 -11.52 -2.66 4.10
CA SER A 41 -11.30 -1.21 4.02
C SER A 41 -12.22 -0.37 4.92
N PRO A 42 -13.52 -0.70 5.09
CA PRO A 42 -14.44 0.09 5.91
C PRO A 42 -14.40 -0.23 7.41
N LEU A 43 -13.65 -1.25 7.85
CA LEU A 43 -13.68 -1.69 9.25
C LEU A 43 -13.35 -0.59 10.26
N SER A 44 -12.39 0.27 9.96
CA SER A 44 -12.04 1.42 10.83
C SER A 44 -13.17 2.44 10.87
N VAL A 45 -13.89 2.66 9.75
CA VAL A 45 -15.06 3.53 9.70
C VAL A 45 -16.20 2.93 10.56
N TYR A 46 -16.44 1.62 10.43
CA TYR A 46 -17.48 0.93 11.21
C TYR A 46 -17.20 0.94 12.70
N LYS A 47 -15.94 0.70 13.08
CA LYS A 47 -15.50 0.79 14.47
C LYS A 47 -15.79 2.17 15.07
N GLU A 48 -15.54 3.22 14.30
CA GLU A 48 -15.79 4.58 14.74
C GLU A 48 -17.29 4.91 14.81
N LEU A 49 -18.10 4.45 13.87
CA LEU A 49 -19.57 4.59 13.94
C LEU A 49 -20.16 3.87 15.16
N ILE A 50 -19.65 2.68 15.50
CA ILE A 50 -20.03 1.94 16.72
C ILE A 50 -19.64 2.73 17.97
N ARG A 51 -18.44 3.33 17.98
CA ARG A 51 -18.02 4.19 19.10
C ARG A 51 -18.97 5.38 19.25
N MET A 52 -19.28 6.09 18.15
CA MET A 52 -20.20 7.21 18.16
C MET A 52 -21.61 6.80 18.62
N HIS A 53 -22.06 5.60 18.23
CA HIS A 53 -23.35 5.06 18.73
C HIS A 53 -23.33 4.86 20.25
N LYS A 54 -22.29 4.24 20.78
CA LYS A 54 -22.19 3.89 22.21
C LYS A 54 -21.86 5.08 23.11
N GLU A 55 -21.00 5.98 22.65
CA GLU A 55 -20.46 7.06 23.47
C GLU A 55 -21.09 8.43 23.18
N GLU A 56 -21.53 8.67 21.93
CA GLU A 56 -22.08 9.95 21.48
C GLU A 56 -23.59 9.88 21.18
N GLN A 57 -24.26 8.78 21.52
CA GLN A 57 -25.70 8.57 21.32
C GLN A 57 -26.16 8.72 19.86
N LEU A 58 -25.29 8.38 18.89
CA LEU A 58 -25.68 8.33 17.49
C LEU A 58 -26.71 7.22 17.28
N SER A 59 -27.94 7.56 16.87
CA SER A 59 -28.99 6.56 16.60
C SER A 59 -29.07 6.24 15.12
N PHE A 60 -29.23 4.96 14.79
CA PHE A 60 -29.39 4.46 13.42
C PHE A 60 -30.84 4.08 13.09
N ARG A 61 -31.81 4.44 13.92
CA ARG A 61 -33.22 4.09 13.72
C ARG A 61 -33.84 4.69 12.46
N ASN A 62 -33.33 5.86 12.03
CA ASN A 62 -33.74 6.51 10.79
C ASN A 62 -32.79 6.16 9.61
N VAL A 63 -31.97 5.14 9.75
CA VAL A 63 -31.03 4.73 8.68
C VAL A 63 -31.63 3.56 7.91
N VAL A 64 -31.54 3.62 6.59
CA VAL A 64 -31.84 2.53 5.67
C VAL A 64 -30.54 2.13 4.98
N VAL A 65 -30.15 0.87 5.13
CA VAL A 65 -28.90 0.32 4.59
C VAL A 65 -29.18 -0.57 3.40
N PHE A 66 -28.46 -0.32 2.32
CA PHE A 66 -28.35 -1.21 1.17
C PHE A 66 -26.93 -1.81 1.13
N VAL A 67 -26.84 -3.16 1.22
CA VAL A 67 -25.55 -3.86 1.14
C VAL A 67 -25.12 -3.95 -0.33
N GLU A 68 -23.95 -3.43 -0.67
CA GLU A 68 -23.50 -3.25 -2.05
C GLU A 68 -23.43 -4.54 -2.86
N TYR A 69 -23.05 -5.66 -2.22
CA TYR A 69 -22.86 -6.93 -2.89
C TYR A 69 -22.98 -8.12 -1.93
N GLU A 70 -23.23 -9.30 -2.50
CA GLU A 70 -23.09 -10.60 -1.84
C GLU A 70 -22.55 -11.63 -2.81
N PHE A 71 -21.71 -12.53 -2.30
CA PHE A 71 -21.14 -13.64 -3.07
C PHE A 71 -22.21 -14.65 -3.48
N PHE A 72 -22.05 -15.24 -4.68
CA PHE A 72 -23.02 -16.17 -5.23
C PHE A 72 -22.35 -17.28 -6.08
N PRO A 73 -22.75 -18.56 -5.96
CA PRO A 73 -23.66 -19.08 -4.93
C PRO A 73 -22.94 -19.29 -3.59
N LEU A 74 -23.63 -19.07 -2.50
CA LEU A 74 -23.15 -19.40 -1.16
C LEU A 74 -23.71 -20.77 -0.72
N VAL A 75 -22.89 -21.52 -0.01
CA VAL A 75 -23.33 -22.78 0.65
C VAL A 75 -24.11 -22.48 1.92
N SER A 76 -23.78 -21.39 2.60
CA SER A 76 -24.45 -20.91 3.81
C SER A 76 -24.41 -19.40 3.86
N PRO A 77 -25.47 -18.73 4.35
CA PRO A 77 -25.49 -17.29 4.56
C PRO A 77 -24.33 -16.79 5.46
N SER A 78 -23.89 -17.60 6.41
CA SER A 78 -22.80 -17.25 7.34
C SER A 78 -21.44 -17.14 6.69
N ALA A 79 -21.25 -17.64 5.46
CA ALA A 79 -20.00 -17.55 4.72
C ALA A 79 -19.90 -16.28 3.86
N GLY A 80 -20.94 -15.48 3.80
CA GLY A 80 -21.04 -14.34 2.87
C GLY A 80 -20.63 -13.00 3.45
N ASN A 81 -20.66 -12.01 2.58
CA ASN A 81 -20.36 -10.63 2.90
C ASN A 81 -21.35 -9.99 3.87
N VAL A 82 -22.64 -10.34 3.76
CA VAL A 82 -23.71 -9.82 4.64
C VAL A 82 -23.48 -10.27 6.09
N ALA A 83 -23.06 -11.52 6.30
CA ALA A 83 -22.75 -12.01 7.64
C ALA A 83 -21.56 -11.26 8.27
N GLN A 84 -20.51 -11.03 7.49
CA GLN A 84 -19.37 -10.22 7.95
C GLN A 84 -19.76 -8.78 8.28
N LEU A 85 -20.62 -8.17 7.47
CA LEU A 85 -21.10 -6.83 7.72
C LEU A 85 -21.98 -6.75 8.98
N LYS A 86 -22.78 -7.77 9.25
CA LYS A 86 -23.54 -7.88 10.51
C LYS A 86 -22.59 -7.90 11.70
N GLU A 87 -21.62 -8.78 11.70
CA GLU A 87 -20.60 -8.88 12.75
C GLU A 87 -19.77 -7.59 12.91
N ALA A 88 -19.42 -6.93 11.80
CA ALA A 88 -18.56 -5.74 11.83
C ALA A 88 -19.28 -4.45 12.21
N LEU A 89 -20.60 -4.34 11.99
CA LEU A 89 -21.37 -3.11 12.22
C LEU A 89 -22.79 -3.34 12.71
N LEU A 90 -23.62 -4.11 11.95
CA LEU A 90 -25.08 -4.04 12.12
C LEU A 90 -25.55 -4.59 13.45
N ASP A 91 -24.86 -5.59 14.02
CA ASP A 91 -25.20 -6.19 15.34
C ASP A 91 -24.79 -5.30 16.51
N HIS A 92 -24.08 -4.19 16.25
CA HIS A 92 -23.55 -3.29 17.28
C HIS A 92 -24.26 -1.91 17.35
N ILE A 93 -25.26 -1.69 16.49
CA ILE A 93 -26.01 -0.43 16.36
C ILE A 93 -27.53 -0.68 16.46
N ASP A 94 -28.32 0.38 16.69
CA ASP A 94 -29.75 0.28 16.85
C ASP A 94 -30.57 0.39 15.55
N ILE A 95 -29.99 -0.14 14.44
CA ILE A 95 -30.69 -0.17 13.14
C ILE A 95 -31.85 -1.17 13.17
N THR A 96 -32.98 -0.79 12.57
CA THR A 96 -34.15 -1.66 12.44
C THR A 96 -33.87 -2.73 11.37
N PRO A 97 -33.99 -4.04 11.65
CA PRO A 97 -33.71 -5.09 10.69
C PRO A 97 -34.42 -4.95 9.34
N GLU A 98 -35.66 -4.45 9.35
CA GLU A 98 -36.47 -4.20 8.14
C GLU A 98 -35.90 -3.09 7.25
N ASN A 99 -35.02 -2.29 7.79
CA ASN A 99 -34.32 -1.23 7.06
C ASN A 99 -32.98 -1.71 6.44
N VAL A 100 -32.65 -3.00 6.54
CA VAL A 100 -31.44 -3.56 5.95
C VAL A 100 -31.79 -4.39 4.71
N TYR A 101 -31.45 -3.87 3.55
CA TYR A 101 -31.62 -4.53 2.26
C TYR A 101 -30.31 -5.14 1.81
N ALA A 102 -30.30 -6.46 1.57
CA ALA A 102 -29.11 -7.18 1.18
C ALA A 102 -29.40 -8.23 0.13
N PRO A 103 -28.48 -8.51 -0.80
CA PRO A 103 -28.61 -9.67 -1.68
C PRO A 103 -28.52 -10.97 -0.85
N ASP A 104 -29.26 -11.99 -1.27
CA ASP A 104 -29.17 -13.34 -0.70
C ASP A 104 -28.29 -14.23 -1.58
N GLY A 105 -27.10 -14.58 -1.12
CA GLY A 105 -26.18 -15.45 -1.83
C GLY A 105 -26.63 -16.91 -1.97
N CYS A 106 -27.67 -17.30 -1.23
CA CYS A 106 -28.25 -18.65 -1.27
C CYS A 106 -29.51 -18.76 -2.13
N MET A 107 -29.95 -17.65 -2.76
CA MET A 107 -31.17 -17.67 -3.59
C MET A 107 -31.02 -18.58 -4.81
N PRO A 108 -32.14 -19.11 -5.38
CA PRO A 108 -32.13 -19.82 -6.65
C PRO A 108 -31.64 -18.94 -7.78
N LYS A 109 -30.88 -19.52 -8.73
CA LYS A 109 -30.26 -18.79 -9.85
C LYS A 109 -31.28 -18.07 -10.75
N ASP A 110 -32.44 -18.65 -10.93
CA ASP A 110 -33.56 -18.11 -11.74
C ASP A 110 -34.22 -16.90 -11.05
N ALA A 111 -34.11 -16.75 -9.73
CA ALA A 111 -34.65 -15.61 -9.00
C ALA A 111 -33.75 -14.35 -9.09
N ILE A 112 -32.50 -14.44 -9.52
CA ILE A 112 -31.53 -13.34 -9.46
C ILE A 112 -31.99 -12.12 -10.26
N ILE A 113 -32.52 -12.30 -11.46
CA ILE A 113 -32.95 -11.19 -12.34
C ILE A 113 -34.06 -10.39 -11.68
N ASP A 114 -35.08 -11.09 -11.15
CA ASP A 114 -36.20 -10.44 -10.48
C ASP A 114 -35.77 -9.79 -9.18
N PHE A 115 -34.89 -10.45 -8.42
CA PHE A 115 -34.30 -9.85 -7.22
C PHE A 115 -33.55 -8.54 -7.56
N CYS A 116 -32.66 -8.54 -8.57
CA CYS A 116 -31.91 -7.34 -8.94
C CYS A 116 -32.84 -6.17 -9.34
N ARG A 117 -33.94 -6.48 -10.05
CA ARG A 117 -34.94 -5.48 -10.40
C ARG A 117 -35.63 -4.92 -9.14
N MET A 118 -36.11 -5.78 -8.24
CA MET A 118 -36.74 -5.36 -6.98
C MET A 118 -35.77 -4.58 -6.10
N TYR A 119 -34.49 -4.94 -6.07
CA TYR A 119 -33.47 -4.25 -5.32
C TYR A 119 -33.31 -2.78 -5.78
N GLU A 120 -33.24 -2.55 -7.10
CA GLU A 120 -33.21 -1.20 -7.67
C GLU A 120 -34.52 -0.43 -7.40
N GLU A 121 -35.68 -1.09 -7.44
CA GLU A 121 -36.96 -0.49 -7.10
C GLU A 121 -37.04 -0.09 -5.61
N ASN A 122 -36.48 -0.92 -4.72
CA ASN A 122 -36.46 -0.60 -3.28
C ASN A 122 -35.56 0.61 -3.00
N ILE A 123 -34.42 0.76 -3.68
CA ILE A 123 -33.61 1.98 -3.62
C ILE A 123 -34.43 3.21 -4.05
N GLN A 124 -35.20 3.10 -5.13
CA GLN A 124 -36.05 4.20 -5.60
C GLN A 124 -37.19 4.51 -4.62
N LYS A 125 -37.85 3.49 -4.04
CA LYS A 125 -38.92 3.65 -3.04
C LYS A 125 -38.40 4.29 -1.75
N ALA A 126 -37.15 4.01 -1.37
CA ALA A 126 -36.46 4.65 -0.25
C ALA A 126 -36.07 6.12 -0.53
N GLY A 127 -36.32 6.64 -1.74
CA GLY A 127 -35.97 8.01 -2.14
C GLY A 127 -34.60 8.14 -2.81
N GLY A 128 -33.95 7.03 -3.17
CA GLY A 128 -32.61 6.97 -3.71
C GLY A 128 -31.54 6.99 -2.60
N LEU A 129 -30.28 6.76 -2.97
CA LEU A 129 -29.16 6.76 -2.04
C LEU A 129 -28.73 8.19 -1.68
N ASP A 130 -28.73 8.53 -0.41
CA ASP A 130 -28.12 9.77 0.09
C ASP A 130 -26.60 9.65 0.11
N TYR A 131 -26.08 8.45 0.37
CA TYR A 131 -24.66 8.20 0.56
C TYR A 131 -24.27 6.80 0.09
N ILE A 132 -23.12 6.68 -0.53
CA ILE A 132 -22.51 5.39 -0.83
C ILE A 132 -21.04 5.41 -0.43
N LEU A 133 -20.61 4.40 0.31
CA LEU A 133 -19.24 4.22 0.78
C LEU A 133 -18.57 3.12 -0.02
N LEU A 134 -17.52 3.44 -0.74
CA LEU A 134 -16.86 2.54 -1.68
C LEU A 134 -15.43 2.20 -1.26
N GLY A 135 -15.03 0.97 -1.49
CA GLY A 135 -13.64 0.57 -1.61
C GLY A 135 -13.21 0.43 -3.07
N VAL A 136 -11.91 0.33 -3.32
CA VAL A 136 -11.34 0.05 -4.66
C VAL A 136 -10.44 -1.16 -4.65
N GLY A 137 -10.67 -2.08 -5.58
CA GLY A 137 -9.79 -3.23 -5.81
C GLY A 137 -8.58 -2.88 -6.67
N HIS A 138 -7.54 -3.72 -6.64
CA HIS A 138 -6.28 -3.49 -7.37
C HIS A 138 -6.45 -3.44 -8.90
N ALA A 139 -7.53 -4.06 -9.42
CA ALA A 139 -7.89 -4.01 -10.84
C ALA A 139 -8.82 -2.82 -11.20
N SER A 140 -8.85 -1.75 -10.40
CA SER A 140 -9.74 -0.59 -10.56
C SER A 140 -11.23 -0.90 -10.41
N ASN A 141 -11.57 -2.08 -9.95
CA ASN A 141 -12.95 -2.47 -9.72
C ASN A 141 -13.52 -1.77 -8.47
N ILE A 142 -14.75 -1.33 -8.57
CA ILE A 142 -15.56 -0.84 -7.45
C ILE A 142 -16.81 -1.70 -7.33
N MET A 143 -17.14 -2.16 -6.14
CA MET A 143 -18.25 -3.09 -5.93
C MET A 143 -18.18 -4.28 -6.91
N PHE A 144 -16.99 -4.86 -7.16
CA PHE A 144 -16.75 -5.89 -8.18
C PHE A 144 -17.13 -5.52 -9.63
N ASN A 145 -17.47 -4.27 -9.91
CA ASN A 145 -17.58 -3.80 -11.28
C ASN A 145 -16.18 -3.60 -11.86
N GLY A 146 -15.72 -4.58 -12.64
CA GLY A 146 -14.42 -4.61 -13.31
C GLY A 146 -14.45 -4.03 -14.71
N VAL A 147 -13.39 -4.29 -15.48
CA VAL A 147 -13.24 -3.87 -16.88
C VAL A 147 -14.48 -4.27 -17.72
N GLY A 148 -15.00 -3.32 -18.49
CA GLY A 148 -16.21 -3.49 -19.29
C GLY A 148 -17.52 -3.17 -18.56
N ALA A 149 -17.49 -2.84 -17.26
CA ALA A 149 -18.63 -2.25 -16.60
C ALA A 149 -18.82 -0.80 -17.10
N THR A 150 -20.05 -0.46 -17.47
CA THR A 150 -20.38 0.86 -18.07
C THR A 150 -21.26 1.69 -17.17
N LEU A 151 -21.44 2.97 -17.50
CA LEU A 151 -22.36 3.89 -16.84
C LEU A 151 -23.83 3.42 -16.84
N SER A 152 -24.19 2.46 -17.70
CA SER A 152 -25.53 1.85 -17.74
C SER A 152 -25.66 0.57 -16.92
N SER A 153 -24.55 0.05 -16.37
CA SER A 153 -24.56 -1.19 -15.58
C SER A 153 -25.35 -0.99 -14.29
N ARG A 154 -26.43 -1.76 -14.13
CA ARG A 154 -27.26 -1.82 -12.93
C ARG A 154 -26.89 -3.01 -12.05
N THR A 155 -27.63 -3.20 -10.96
CA THR A 155 -27.48 -4.37 -10.09
C THR A 155 -27.64 -5.67 -10.89
N ARG A 156 -26.67 -6.58 -10.76
CA ARG A 156 -26.57 -7.81 -11.53
C ARG A 156 -25.63 -8.84 -10.91
N LEU A 157 -25.72 -10.07 -11.41
CA LEU A 157 -24.70 -11.09 -11.16
C LEU A 157 -23.47 -10.80 -12.04
N VAL A 158 -22.29 -10.79 -11.43
CA VAL A 158 -20.98 -10.66 -12.08
C VAL A 158 -20.15 -11.89 -11.76
N LEU A 159 -19.46 -12.46 -12.74
CA LEU A 159 -18.52 -13.55 -12.52
C LEU A 159 -17.20 -13.01 -11.95
N LEU A 160 -16.66 -13.73 -10.98
CA LEU A 160 -15.36 -13.41 -10.36
C LEU A 160 -14.25 -14.13 -11.12
N GLU A 161 -13.39 -13.36 -11.76
CA GLU A 161 -12.25 -13.89 -12.52
C GLU A 161 -10.94 -13.25 -12.05
N GLY A 162 -9.84 -13.97 -12.26
CA GLY A 162 -8.48 -13.45 -12.09
C GLY A 162 -8.23 -12.74 -10.76
N THR A 163 -7.87 -11.47 -10.83
CA THR A 163 -7.49 -10.65 -9.66
C THR A 163 -8.64 -10.48 -8.67
N ALA A 164 -9.88 -10.28 -9.14
CA ALA A 164 -11.05 -10.11 -8.27
C ALA A 164 -11.31 -11.36 -7.41
N ARG A 165 -11.17 -12.56 -8.01
CA ARG A 165 -11.29 -13.82 -7.28
C ARG A 165 -10.17 -14.00 -6.25
N LYS A 166 -8.94 -13.61 -6.61
CA LYS A 166 -7.78 -13.65 -5.72
C LYS A 166 -7.92 -12.67 -4.55
N GLU A 167 -8.49 -11.50 -4.78
CA GLU A 167 -8.82 -10.56 -3.71
C GLU A 167 -9.90 -11.12 -2.78
N ALA A 168 -10.97 -11.66 -3.33
CA ALA A 168 -12.05 -12.29 -2.57
C ALA A 168 -11.57 -13.50 -1.73
N SER A 169 -10.52 -14.22 -2.15
CA SER A 169 -9.99 -15.36 -1.40
C SER A 169 -9.48 -15.00 0.00
N ARG A 170 -9.20 -13.73 0.27
CA ARG A 170 -8.83 -13.25 1.61
C ARG A 170 -9.98 -13.36 2.63
N THR A 171 -11.20 -13.54 2.15
CA THR A 171 -12.44 -13.66 2.93
C THR A 171 -12.82 -15.12 3.17
N PHE A 172 -12.28 -16.03 2.36
CA PHE A 172 -12.62 -17.46 2.37
C PHE A 172 -11.42 -18.30 2.81
N PRO A 173 -11.63 -19.53 3.31
CA PRO A 173 -10.56 -20.41 3.75
C PRO A 173 -9.50 -20.71 2.68
N SER A 174 -9.91 -20.78 1.41
CA SER A 174 -9.01 -20.98 0.26
C SER A 174 -9.59 -20.39 -1.01
N LEU A 175 -8.79 -20.29 -2.09
CA LEU A 175 -9.23 -19.84 -3.41
C LEU A 175 -10.35 -20.72 -3.98
N ASP A 176 -10.33 -22.01 -3.70
CA ASP A 176 -11.34 -22.97 -4.18
C ASP A 176 -12.70 -22.76 -3.51
N ASN A 177 -12.71 -22.21 -2.31
CA ASN A 177 -13.94 -21.89 -1.58
C ASN A 177 -14.56 -20.56 -2.00
N VAL A 178 -13.89 -19.77 -2.84
CA VAL A 178 -14.44 -18.49 -3.35
C VAL A 178 -15.57 -18.79 -4.33
N PRO A 179 -16.78 -18.26 -4.11
CA PRO A 179 -17.89 -18.40 -5.05
C PRO A 179 -17.55 -17.94 -6.46
N ALA A 180 -18.23 -18.48 -7.45
CA ALA A 180 -17.96 -18.17 -8.85
C ALA A 180 -18.37 -16.75 -9.24
N GLY A 181 -19.27 -16.12 -8.48
CA GLY A 181 -19.80 -14.80 -8.82
C GLY A 181 -20.18 -13.97 -7.61
N VAL A 182 -20.68 -12.79 -7.88
CA VAL A 182 -21.17 -11.83 -6.92
C VAL A 182 -22.40 -11.10 -7.47
N ILE A 183 -23.46 -11.00 -6.69
CA ILE A 183 -24.59 -10.11 -6.97
C ILE A 183 -24.19 -8.74 -6.44
N THR A 184 -24.11 -7.74 -7.32
CA THR A 184 -23.55 -6.44 -6.94
C THR A 184 -24.31 -5.29 -7.56
N MET A 185 -24.36 -4.15 -6.82
CA MET A 185 -24.79 -2.87 -7.39
C MET A 185 -23.97 -2.51 -8.62
N GLY A 186 -24.60 -1.89 -9.58
CA GLY A 186 -23.93 -1.40 -10.80
C GLY A 186 -23.47 0.05 -10.71
N ILE A 187 -22.63 0.43 -11.67
CA ILE A 187 -22.13 1.79 -11.81
C ILE A 187 -23.29 2.80 -11.94
N ALA A 188 -24.35 2.46 -12.70
CA ALA A 188 -25.51 3.32 -12.87
C ALA A 188 -26.22 3.67 -11.56
N THR A 189 -26.27 2.70 -10.65
CA THR A 189 -26.90 2.88 -9.31
C THR A 189 -26.02 3.76 -8.44
N MET A 190 -24.73 3.49 -8.41
CA MET A 190 -23.73 4.30 -7.72
C MET A 190 -23.75 5.76 -8.17
N MET A 191 -23.73 6.00 -9.48
CA MET A 191 -23.70 7.35 -10.07
C MET A 191 -24.96 8.20 -9.80
N LYS A 192 -26.03 7.58 -9.29
CA LYS A 192 -27.25 8.27 -8.88
C LYS A 192 -27.27 8.64 -7.40
N ALA A 193 -26.33 8.16 -6.60
CA ALA A 193 -26.23 8.52 -5.19
C ALA A 193 -25.96 10.03 -5.06
N ARG A 194 -26.46 10.66 -3.99
CA ARG A 194 -26.22 12.09 -3.75
C ARG A 194 -24.79 12.39 -3.33
N ASN A 195 -24.20 11.50 -2.55
CA ASN A 195 -22.81 11.57 -2.09
C ASN A 195 -22.12 10.23 -2.35
N VAL A 196 -20.96 10.26 -2.97
CA VAL A 196 -20.15 9.08 -3.22
C VAL A 196 -18.77 9.25 -2.58
N ILE A 197 -18.42 8.33 -1.69
CA ILE A 197 -17.13 8.36 -1.00
C ILE A 197 -16.35 7.11 -1.36
N LEU A 198 -15.23 7.28 -2.03
CA LEU A 198 -14.25 6.21 -2.27
C LEU A 198 -13.15 6.32 -1.22
N MET A 199 -12.94 5.26 -0.46
CA MET A 199 -11.84 5.18 0.49
C MET A 199 -10.78 4.18 0.04
N ALA A 200 -9.51 4.50 0.28
CA ALA A 200 -8.41 3.60 0.02
C ALA A 200 -7.23 3.87 0.97
N TRP A 201 -6.65 2.81 1.50
CA TRP A 201 -5.58 2.85 2.48
C TRP A 201 -4.39 2.01 2.04
N GLY A 202 -3.18 2.54 2.28
CA GLY A 202 -1.91 1.86 2.04
C GLY A 202 -1.33 2.06 0.65
N GLU A 203 -0.01 1.87 0.54
CA GLU A 203 0.79 2.11 -0.67
C GLU A 203 0.38 1.23 -1.85
N ASP A 204 -0.12 0.01 -1.59
CA ASP A 204 -0.62 -0.88 -2.62
C ASP A 204 -1.80 -0.31 -3.43
N LYS A 205 -2.45 0.74 -2.93
CA LYS A 205 -3.52 1.49 -3.61
C LYS A 205 -3.02 2.70 -4.42
N ALA A 206 -1.78 3.15 -4.24
CA ALA A 206 -1.29 4.41 -4.82
C ALA A 206 -1.50 4.48 -6.35
N LYS A 207 -1.10 3.45 -7.07
CA LYS A 207 -1.23 3.40 -8.53
C LYS A 207 -2.68 3.45 -9.01
N ILE A 208 -3.58 2.77 -8.29
CA ILE A 208 -4.98 2.75 -8.70
C ILE A 208 -5.69 4.04 -8.35
N ILE A 209 -5.34 4.67 -7.23
CA ILE A 209 -5.86 5.98 -6.84
C ILE A 209 -5.42 7.05 -7.85
N ALA A 210 -4.15 7.07 -8.28
CA ALA A 210 -3.70 7.97 -9.34
C ALA A 210 -4.49 7.77 -10.65
N LYS A 211 -4.69 6.52 -11.09
CA LYS A 211 -5.52 6.21 -12.27
C LYS A 211 -6.99 6.62 -12.09
N THR A 212 -7.54 6.45 -10.90
CA THR A 212 -8.94 6.80 -10.58
C THR A 212 -9.17 8.30 -10.62
N VAL A 213 -8.25 9.09 -10.06
CA VAL A 213 -8.43 10.53 -9.83
C VAL A 213 -7.91 11.37 -11.00
N GLU A 214 -6.76 10.99 -11.55
CA GLU A 214 -6.03 11.78 -12.55
C GLU A 214 -5.99 11.12 -13.93
N GLY A 215 -6.32 9.81 -14.00
CA GLY A 215 -6.33 9.07 -15.25
C GLY A 215 -7.50 9.44 -16.16
N LYS A 216 -7.45 8.96 -17.41
CA LYS A 216 -8.56 9.11 -18.35
C LYS A 216 -9.77 8.30 -17.89
N VAL A 217 -10.96 8.94 -17.91
CA VAL A 217 -12.22 8.25 -17.63
C VAL A 217 -12.49 7.19 -18.71
N SER A 218 -12.60 5.93 -18.29
CA SER A 218 -12.84 4.81 -19.21
C SER A 218 -13.37 3.57 -18.47
N ASP A 219 -13.96 2.64 -19.24
CA ASP A 219 -14.38 1.32 -18.78
C ASP A 219 -13.21 0.37 -18.46
N ALA A 220 -12.01 0.68 -18.91
CA ALA A 220 -10.80 -0.02 -18.50
C ALA A 220 -10.41 0.30 -17.02
N VAL A 221 -10.89 1.42 -16.49
CA VAL A 221 -10.70 1.87 -15.12
C VAL A 221 -12.05 2.30 -14.54
N PRO A 222 -12.94 1.36 -14.13
CA PRO A 222 -14.31 1.70 -13.73
C PRO A 222 -14.38 2.70 -12.57
N SER A 223 -13.40 2.70 -11.66
CA SER A 223 -13.31 3.71 -10.60
C SER A 223 -13.13 5.14 -11.14
N SER A 224 -12.61 5.32 -12.36
CA SER A 224 -12.45 6.65 -12.99
C SER A 224 -13.77 7.35 -13.31
N TYR A 225 -14.89 6.62 -13.39
CA TYR A 225 -16.22 7.22 -13.57
C TYR A 225 -16.59 8.19 -12.47
N LEU A 226 -16.00 8.05 -11.27
CA LEU A 226 -16.21 8.98 -10.17
C LEU A 226 -15.80 10.42 -10.52
N GLN A 227 -14.89 10.64 -11.47
CA GLN A 227 -14.53 11.98 -11.94
C GLN A 227 -15.72 12.73 -12.56
N ASN A 228 -16.72 12.00 -13.08
CA ASN A 228 -17.93 12.59 -13.67
C ASN A 228 -19.06 12.77 -12.65
N HIS A 229 -18.90 12.35 -11.41
CA HIS A 229 -19.92 12.51 -10.39
C HIS A 229 -19.84 13.89 -9.74
N THR A 230 -20.97 14.57 -9.59
CA THR A 230 -21.03 15.96 -9.09
C THR A 230 -20.58 16.10 -7.64
N ASN A 231 -20.72 15.07 -6.82
CA ASN A 231 -20.39 15.06 -5.41
C ASN A 231 -19.69 13.75 -4.99
N ALA A 232 -18.60 13.42 -5.69
CA ALA A 232 -17.72 12.33 -5.30
C ALA A 232 -16.52 12.85 -4.52
N LYS A 233 -16.13 12.13 -3.49
CA LYS A 233 -14.92 12.36 -2.70
C LYS A 233 -14.06 11.09 -2.73
N VAL A 234 -12.76 11.27 -2.87
CA VAL A 234 -11.77 10.20 -2.68
C VAL A 234 -11.00 10.51 -1.40
N VAL A 235 -11.09 9.64 -0.42
CA VAL A 235 -10.48 9.77 0.90
C VAL A 235 -9.37 8.74 1.02
N VAL A 236 -8.14 9.19 1.25
CA VAL A 236 -6.95 8.35 1.23
C VAL A 236 -5.98 8.75 2.33
N ASP A 237 -5.13 7.82 2.75
CA ASP A 237 -3.96 8.14 3.56
C ASP A 237 -2.78 8.59 2.67
N LEU A 238 -1.70 9.08 3.28
CA LEU A 238 -0.51 9.53 2.56
C LEU A 238 0.10 8.43 1.69
N SER A 239 0.06 7.19 2.15
CA SER A 239 0.60 6.04 1.42
C SER A 239 -0.21 5.75 0.15
N ALA A 240 -1.54 5.74 0.23
CA ALA A 240 -2.41 5.57 -0.93
C ALA A 240 -2.41 6.79 -1.88
N ALA A 241 -2.02 7.97 -1.39
CA ALA A 241 -1.90 9.19 -2.18
C ALA A 241 -0.55 9.32 -2.89
N TYR A 242 0.41 8.43 -2.64
CA TYR A 242 1.82 8.61 -3.02
C TYR A 242 2.04 8.90 -4.50
N ASP A 243 1.30 8.24 -5.39
CA ASP A 243 1.42 8.43 -6.85
C ASP A 243 0.60 9.60 -7.40
N LEU A 244 -0.21 10.29 -6.58
CA LEU A 244 -0.92 11.50 -7.03
C LEU A 244 0.08 12.59 -7.40
N THR A 245 -0.18 13.30 -8.50
CA THR A 245 0.72 14.35 -9.02
C THR A 245 1.05 15.39 -7.97
N ARG A 246 0.07 15.80 -7.16
CA ARG A 246 0.31 16.79 -6.09
C ARG A 246 1.21 16.30 -4.95
N ILE A 247 1.43 15.00 -4.82
CA ILE A 247 2.34 14.38 -3.85
C ILE A 247 3.67 14.01 -4.51
N SER A 248 3.61 13.32 -5.66
CA SER A 248 4.80 12.85 -6.37
C SER A 248 5.54 13.96 -7.12
N HIS A 249 4.80 14.88 -7.74
CA HIS A 249 5.34 15.95 -8.61
C HIS A 249 4.61 17.28 -8.36
N PRO A 250 4.63 17.83 -7.11
CA PRO A 250 3.79 18.98 -6.74
C PRO A 250 4.03 20.20 -7.61
N TRP A 251 5.24 20.42 -8.13
CA TRP A 251 5.60 21.53 -9.02
C TRP A 251 4.79 21.60 -10.33
N LEU A 252 4.11 20.51 -10.71
CA LEU A 252 3.27 20.48 -11.90
C LEU A 252 1.87 21.05 -11.66
N VAL A 253 1.43 21.16 -10.42
CA VAL A 253 0.02 21.48 -10.08
C VAL A 253 -0.15 22.52 -8.98
N THR A 254 0.92 22.92 -8.31
CA THR A 254 0.88 23.90 -7.22
C THR A 254 2.20 24.64 -7.09
N ASN A 255 2.18 25.81 -6.47
CA ASN A 255 3.39 26.51 -6.06
C ASN A 255 4.10 25.71 -4.97
N CYS A 256 5.41 25.63 -5.04
CA CYS A 256 6.24 24.82 -4.16
C CYS A 256 7.22 25.70 -3.35
N GLU A 257 7.44 25.32 -2.10
CA GLU A 257 8.61 25.79 -1.36
C GLU A 257 9.80 24.88 -1.73
N TRP A 258 10.75 25.44 -2.47
CA TRP A 258 11.87 24.70 -3.03
C TRP A 258 12.99 24.47 -2.01
N ASP A 259 12.94 23.34 -1.32
CA ASP A 259 14.07 22.83 -0.53
C ASP A 259 14.99 21.94 -1.38
N ASN A 260 16.15 21.58 -0.82
CA ASN A 260 17.13 20.73 -1.51
C ASN A 260 16.57 19.36 -1.90
N LYS A 261 15.68 18.79 -1.08
CA LYS A 261 15.06 17.48 -1.31
C LYS A 261 14.09 17.53 -2.49
N LEU A 262 13.27 18.58 -2.55
CA LEU A 262 12.31 18.77 -3.63
C LEU A 262 13.00 19.09 -4.95
N ILE A 263 14.02 19.97 -4.92
CA ILE A 263 14.84 20.28 -6.11
C ILE A 263 15.47 18.99 -6.66
N ARG A 264 16.12 18.19 -5.83
CA ARG A 264 16.73 16.92 -6.25
C ARG A 264 15.70 15.99 -6.87
N ARG A 265 14.53 15.83 -6.24
CA ARG A 265 13.44 14.99 -6.76
C ARG A 265 12.94 15.47 -8.13
N ALA A 266 12.75 16.78 -8.28
CA ALA A 266 12.31 17.37 -9.55
C ALA A 266 13.33 17.18 -10.67
N ILE A 267 14.62 17.33 -10.38
CA ILE A 267 15.66 17.19 -11.40
C ILE A 267 15.87 15.72 -11.79
N VAL A 268 15.83 14.79 -10.83
CA VAL A 268 15.89 13.35 -11.15
C VAL A 268 14.69 12.94 -12.02
N TRP A 269 13.48 13.42 -11.69
CA TRP A 269 12.30 13.21 -12.50
C TRP A 269 12.46 13.78 -13.92
N LEU A 270 12.99 15.00 -14.05
CA LEU A 270 13.22 15.62 -15.36
C LEU A 270 14.24 14.82 -16.20
N CYS A 271 15.27 14.28 -15.58
CA CYS A 271 16.22 13.37 -16.23
C CYS A 271 15.54 12.12 -16.79
N GLN A 272 14.66 11.50 -16.00
CA GLN A 272 13.91 10.31 -16.40
C GLN A 272 12.93 10.63 -17.54
N LEU A 273 12.22 11.76 -17.44
CA LEU A 273 11.27 12.19 -18.45
C LEU A 273 11.92 12.50 -19.79
N THR A 274 13.08 13.20 -19.77
CA THR A 274 13.79 13.64 -20.99
C THR A 274 14.80 12.63 -21.51
N GLY A 275 15.16 11.61 -20.73
CA GLY A 275 16.23 10.67 -21.03
C GLY A 275 17.63 11.31 -21.01
N LYS A 276 17.80 12.48 -20.40
CA LYS A 276 19.06 13.21 -20.36
C LYS A 276 19.72 13.11 -18.99
N PRO A 277 21.05 12.96 -18.92
CA PRO A 277 21.78 13.07 -17.65
C PRO A 277 21.71 14.50 -17.10
N ILE A 278 21.81 14.65 -15.78
CA ILE A 278 21.63 15.93 -15.05
C ILE A 278 22.40 17.07 -15.71
N LEU A 279 23.69 16.90 -15.99
CA LEU A 279 24.54 17.96 -16.55
C LEU A 279 24.24 18.34 -18.02
N LYS A 280 23.32 17.61 -18.67
CA LYS A 280 22.88 17.87 -20.05
C LYS A 280 21.49 18.49 -20.14
N LEU A 281 20.81 18.69 -19.01
CA LEU A 281 19.53 19.40 -18.98
C LEU A 281 19.74 20.88 -19.32
N THR A 282 18.84 21.42 -20.12
CA THR A 282 18.87 22.80 -20.62
C THR A 282 17.75 23.64 -20.04
N ASN A 283 17.83 24.97 -20.15
CA ASN A 283 16.73 25.88 -19.78
C ASN A 283 15.40 25.51 -20.47
N LYS A 284 15.48 25.03 -21.71
CA LYS A 284 14.31 24.59 -22.46
C LYS A 284 13.64 23.38 -21.79
N ASP A 285 14.44 22.39 -21.37
CA ASP A 285 13.91 21.20 -20.68
C ASP A 285 13.14 21.60 -19.40
N TYR A 286 13.67 22.55 -18.64
CA TYR A 286 13.01 23.07 -17.44
C TYR A 286 11.70 23.79 -17.78
N SER A 287 11.76 24.73 -18.73
CA SER A 287 10.60 25.57 -19.08
C SER A 287 9.44 24.77 -19.66
N GLU A 288 9.73 23.80 -20.52
CA GLU A 288 8.72 22.94 -21.16
C GLU A 288 8.09 21.91 -20.19
N ASN A 289 8.72 21.67 -19.04
CA ASN A 289 8.27 20.66 -18.09
C ASN A 289 7.90 21.24 -16.70
N GLY A 290 7.47 22.49 -16.64
CA GLY A 290 6.90 23.09 -15.43
C GLY A 290 7.91 23.48 -14.35
N LEU A 291 9.22 23.50 -14.65
CA LEU A 291 10.28 23.85 -13.70
C LEU A 291 10.85 25.26 -13.95
N GLY A 292 10.12 26.12 -14.64
CA GLY A 292 10.54 27.51 -14.92
C GLY A 292 10.81 28.34 -13.68
N GLU A 293 10.13 28.06 -12.57
CA GLU A 293 10.35 28.73 -11.29
C GLU A 293 11.77 28.51 -10.76
N LEU A 294 12.33 27.30 -10.94
CA LEU A 294 13.72 27.03 -10.56
C LEU A 294 14.72 27.89 -11.36
N LEU A 295 14.43 28.14 -12.63
CA LEU A 295 15.26 29.04 -13.43
C LEU A 295 15.19 30.48 -12.92
N ALA A 296 14.01 30.93 -12.51
CA ALA A 296 13.84 32.27 -11.92
C ALA A 296 14.59 32.39 -10.58
N LEU A 297 14.57 31.36 -9.75
CA LEU A 297 15.21 31.38 -8.43
C LEU A 297 16.75 31.21 -8.50
N TYR A 298 17.26 30.38 -9.40
CA TYR A 298 18.67 29.99 -9.44
C TYR A 298 19.42 30.46 -10.70
N GLY A 299 18.76 31.14 -11.63
CA GLY A 299 19.30 31.81 -12.79
C GLY A 299 19.38 30.95 -14.05
N SER A 300 19.89 29.76 -14.01
CA SER A 300 20.00 28.85 -15.18
C SER A 300 19.95 27.38 -14.82
N ALA A 301 19.57 26.55 -15.79
CA ALA A 301 19.63 25.10 -15.66
C ALA A 301 21.04 24.62 -15.26
N TYR A 302 22.09 25.24 -15.80
CA TYR A 302 23.47 24.92 -15.46
C TYR A 302 23.74 25.03 -13.96
N ASN A 303 23.28 26.09 -13.31
CA ASN A 303 23.49 26.30 -11.87
C ASN A 303 22.75 25.24 -11.03
N VAL A 304 21.51 24.95 -11.40
CA VAL A 304 20.70 23.93 -10.70
C VAL A 304 21.29 22.54 -10.92
N ASN A 305 21.68 22.24 -12.16
CA ASN A 305 22.30 20.94 -12.52
C ASN A 305 23.55 20.66 -11.70
N ILE A 306 24.47 21.64 -11.61
CA ILE A 306 25.72 21.48 -10.84
C ILE A 306 25.40 21.31 -9.36
N ARG A 307 24.48 22.11 -8.81
CA ARG A 307 24.07 22.00 -7.40
C ARG A 307 23.56 20.58 -7.09
N VAL A 308 22.60 20.09 -7.90
CA VAL A 308 22.00 18.76 -7.69
C VAL A 308 23.01 17.65 -7.94
N PHE A 309 23.83 17.77 -8.97
CA PHE A 309 24.89 16.80 -9.26
C PHE A 309 25.88 16.67 -8.11
N ASN A 310 26.36 17.78 -7.56
CA ASN A 310 27.23 17.79 -6.41
C ASN A 310 26.55 17.21 -5.16
N ASP A 311 25.29 17.56 -4.91
CA ASP A 311 24.52 17.04 -3.78
C ASP A 311 24.37 15.51 -3.85
N ILE A 312 24.04 14.96 -5.01
CA ILE A 312 23.93 13.51 -5.21
C ILE A 312 25.27 12.80 -5.04
N GLN A 313 26.35 13.40 -5.53
CA GLN A 313 27.69 12.82 -5.38
C GLN A 313 28.16 12.71 -3.92
N HIS A 314 27.64 13.56 -3.04
CA HIS A 314 28.03 13.61 -1.62
C HIS A 314 27.07 12.84 -0.69
N THR A 315 26.13 12.05 -1.24
CA THR A 315 25.07 11.46 -0.41
C THR A 315 25.49 10.29 0.47
N ILE A 316 26.46 9.46 0.06
CA ILE A 316 26.82 8.24 0.81
C ILE A 316 28.26 8.31 1.31
N THR A 317 29.23 8.19 0.45
CA THR A 317 30.66 8.06 0.79
C THR A 317 31.50 9.28 0.41
N GLY A 318 30.88 10.43 0.21
CA GLY A 318 31.54 11.57 -0.43
C GLY A 318 31.67 11.35 -1.93
N TRP A 319 32.79 11.72 -2.53
CA TRP A 319 33.00 11.50 -3.96
C TRP A 319 33.24 10.01 -4.27
N PRO A 320 32.29 9.27 -4.86
CA PRO A 320 32.54 7.92 -5.30
C PRO A 320 33.50 7.96 -6.50
N GLY A 321 34.67 7.42 -6.40
CA GLY A 321 35.68 7.44 -7.41
C GLY A 321 36.55 8.71 -7.44
N GLY A 322 36.52 9.49 -6.37
CA GLY A 322 37.50 10.54 -6.13
C GLY A 322 38.89 9.96 -6.29
N LYS A 323 39.72 10.55 -7.20
CA LYS A 323 41.09 10.16 -7.34
C LYS A 323 41.77 10.28 -5.99
N PRO A 324 42.43 9.26 -5.47
CA PRO A 324 43.33 9.43 -4.32
C PRO A 324 44.26 10.60 -4.64
N ASN A 325 44.40 11.53 -3.73
CA ASN A 325 45.23 12.75 -3.89
C ASN A 325 44.68 13.78 -4.90
N ALA A 326 43.37 13.85 -5.16
CA ALA A 326 42.78 14.96 -5.88
C ALA A 326 42.96 16.26 -5.08
N ASP A 327 43.27 17.37 -5.75
CA ASP A 327 43.25 18.70 -5.14
C ASP A 327 41.82 19.12 -4.78
N ASP A 328 41.49 19.03 -3.52
CA ASP A 328 40.21 19.39 -2.97
C ASP A 328 40.20 20.80 -2.32
N SER A 329 41.25 21.60 -2.55
CA SER A 329 41.41 22.94 -1.96
C SER A 329 40.21 23.87 -2.23
N ASN A 330 39.52 23.69 -3.36
CA ASN A 330 38.32 24.43 -3.74
C ASN A 330 37.01 23.73 -3.32
N ARG A 331 37.10 22.63 -2.56
CA ARG A 331 35.94 21.83 -2.15
C ARG A 331 36.13 21.33 -0.72
N PRO A 332 36.10 22.22 0.27
CA PRO A 332 36.35 21.90 1.69
C PRO A 332 35.35 20.88 2.24
N GLU A 333 34.17 20.77 1.67
CA GLU A 333 33.16 19.78 2.00
C GLU A 333 33.57 18.32 1.74
N ARG A 334 34.63 18.11 0.95
CA ARG A 334 35.19 16.77 0.71
C ARG A 334 36.19 16.34 1.77
N ALA A 335 36.84 17.29 2.42
CA ALA A 335 37.85 17.01 3.44
C ALA A 335 37.24 16.43 4.72
N THR A 336 36.01 16.80 5.02
CA THR A 336 35.26 16.32 6.18
C THR A 336 33.86 15.89 5.75
N PRO A 337 33.69 14.65 5.28
CA PRO A 337 32.36 14.12 4.96
C PRO A 337 31.49 14.15 6.23
N TYR A 338 30.27 14.65 6.10
CA TYR A 338 29.33 14.68 7.21
C TYR A 338 29.04 13.24 7.69
N PRO A 339 29.32 12.91 8.97
CA PRO A 339 29.13 11.56 9.48
C PRO A 339 27.67 11.12 9.35
N LYS A 340 27.46 9.95 8.77
CA LYS A 340 26.14 9.34 8.58
C LYS A 340 25.99 8.12 9.46
N LYS A 341 24.75 7.80 9.84
CA LYS A 341 24.40 6.51 10.42
C LYS A 341 23.95 5.59 9.29
N VAL A 342 24.62 4.45 9.17
CA VAL A 342 24.41 3.49 8.08
C VAL A 342 24.14 2.12 8.65
N ILE A 343 23.13 1.44 8.16
CA ILE A 343 22.88 0.03 8.43
C ILE A 343 23.10 -0.76 7.15
N ILE A 344 23.93 -1.77 7.23
CA ILE A 344 24.16 -2.75 6.16
C ILE A 344 23.42 -4.01 6.56
N PHE A 345 22.41 -4.40 5.79
CA PHE A 345 21.73 -5.67 5.95
C PHE A 345 22.51 -6.77 5.24
N SER A 346 22.93 -7.77 5.98
CA SER A 346 23.69 -8.92 5.47
C SER A 346 22.86 -10.18 5.70
N PRO A 347 22.37 -10.84 4.64
CA PRO A 347 21.59 -12.08 4.78
C PRO A 347 22.36 -13.16 5.56
N HIS A 348 23.64 -13.30 5.32
CA HIS A 348 24.53 -14.20 6.04
C HIS A 348 25.76 -13.45 6.55
N PRO A 349 26.43 -13.96 7.59
CA PRO A 349 27.64 -13.33 8.14
C PRO A 349 28.85 -13.45 7.20
N ASP A 350 28.90 -12.70 6.12
CA ASP A 350 29.99 -12.52 5.15
C ASP A 350 29.53 -11.73 3.92
N ASP A 351 28.22 -11.70 3.65
CA ASP A 351 27.65 -11.02 2.49
C ASP A 351 27.94 -9.51 2.47
N ASP A 352 28.04 -8.89 3.64
CA ASP A 352 28.45 -7.49 3.80
C ASP A 352 29.84 -7.21 3.26
N VAL A 353 30.77 -8.18 3.39
CA VAL A 353 32.14 -8.07 2.88
C VAL A 353 32.20 -8.52 1.42
N ILE A 354 31.60 -9.67 1.07
CA ILE A 354 31.67 -10.25 -0.28
C ILE A 354 30.96 -9.35 -1.30
N SER A 355 29.76 -8.89 -0.96
CA SER A 355 28.92 -8.14 -1.90
C SER A 355 29.21 -6.65 -1.93
N MET A 356 29.64 -6.04 -0.82
CA MET A 356 29.81 -4.60 -0.73
C MET A 356 31.00 -4.14 0.15
N GLY A 357 32.00 -5.00 0.34
CA GLY A 357 33.16 -4.73 1.20
C GLY A 357 33.91 -3.45 0.85
N GLY A 358 34.02 -3.09 -0.43
CA GLY A 358 34.60 -1.82 -0.86
C GLY A 358 33.83 -0.60 -0.35
N THR A 359 32.51 -0.64 -0.39
CA THR A 359 31.64 0.42 0.17
C THR A 359 31.73 0.43 1.68
N PHE A 360 31.65 -0.73 2.32
CA PHE A 360 31.77 -0.88 3.78
C PHE A 360 33.09 -0.31 4.30
N HIS A 361 34.21 -0.71 3.70
CA HIS A 361 35.54 -0.19 4.05
C HIS A 361 35.58 1.35 3.91
N ARG A 362 35.05 1.89 2.80
CA ARG A 362 35.02 3.32 2.55
C ARG A 362 34.18 4.09 3.58
N LEU A 363 33.06 3.55 3.98
CA LEU A 363 32.23 4.15 5.04
C LEU A 363 32.98 4.21 6.37
N CYS A 364 33.69 3.15 6.73
CA CYS A 364 34.52 3.10 7.93
C CYS A 364 35.70 4.07 7.86
N GLU A 365 36.43 4.14 6.73
CA GLU A 365 37.52 5.10 6.53
C GLU A 365 37.07 6.56 6.69
N GLN A 366 35.84 6.85 6.30
CA GLN A 366 35.24 8.18 6.39
C GLN A 366 34.59 8.46 7.73
N HIS A 367 34.79 7.59 8.70
CA HIS A 367 34.27 7.73 10.08
C HIS A 367 32.74 7.85 10.16
N HIS A 368 32.00 7.18 9.27
CA HIS A 368 30.57 7.02 9.42
C HIS A 368 30.25 6.01 10.54
N ASP A 369 29.10 6.18 11.19
CA ASP A 369 28.57 5.26 12.20
C ASP A 369 27.89 4.08 11.47
N VAL A 370 28.63 2.97 11.29
CA VAL A 370 28.22 1.83 10.46
C VAL A 370 27.82 0.67 11.35
N HIS A 371 26.60 0.19 11.16
CA HIS A 371 26.06 -1.00 11.80
C HIS A 371 25.81 -2.08 10.76
N VAL A 372 26.20 -3.32 11.05
CA VAL A 372 25.86 -4.49 10.24
C VAL A 372 24.78 -5.27 10.95
N ALA A 373 23.69 -5.53 10.23
CA ALA A 373 22.58 -6.34 10.71
C ALA A 373 22.56 -7.67 9.98
N TYR A 374 23.00 -8.73 10.65
CA TYR A 374 22.92 -10.08 10.12
C TYR A 374 21.49 -10.64 10.27
N GLU A 375 20.91 -11.09 9.17
CA GLU A 375 19.55 -11.64 9.15
C GLU A 375 19.52 -13.10 9.60
N THR A 376 20.63 -13.80 9.49
CA THR A 376 20.83 -15.18 9.96
C THR A 376 22.07 -15.31 10.83
N SER A 377 22.08 -16.32 11.70
CA SER A 377 23.23 -16.60 12.56
C SER A 377 24.42 -17.23 11.82
N GLY A 378 24.23 -17.64 10.56
CA GLY A 378 25.23 -18.38 9.79
C GLY A 378 25.46 -19.84 10.23
N ASN A 379 24.74 -20.31 11.23
CA ASN A 379 24.90 -21.65 11.81
C ASN A 379 24.55 -22.80 10.86
N ILE A 380 23.88 -22.52 9.74
CA ILE A 380 23.52 -23.50 8.70
C ILE A 380 24.52 -23.47 7.52
N ALA A 381 25.40 -22.48 7.46
CA ALA A 381 26.33 -22.30 6.35
C ALA A 381 27.40 -23.40 6.27
N VAL A 382 27.77 -23.97 7.41
CA VAL A 382 28.69 -25.09 7.48
C VAL A 382 28.00 -26.23 8.22
N GLY A 383 27.71 -27.31 7.53
CA GLY A 383 27.10 -28.50 8.13
C GLY A 383 28.04 -29.20 9.10
N ASP A 384 27.45 -29.86 10.11
CA ASP A 384 28.21 -30.62 11.14
C ASP A 384 29.20 -31.58 10.52
N GLU A 385 28.82 -32.26 9.43
CA GLU A 385 29.69 -33.20 8.68
C GLU A 385 30.95 -32.51 8.10
N GLU A 386 30.85 -31.25 7.75
CA GLU A 386 31.98 -30.49 7.21
C GLU A 386 32.95 -30.11 8.35
N VAL A 387 32.41 -29.67 9.48
CA VAL A 387 33.21 -29.35 10.66
C VAL A 387 33.89 -30.62 11.17
N ILE A 388 33.21 -31.77 11.21
CA ILE A 388 33.77 -33.07 11.58
C ILE A 388 34.91 -33.41 10.66
N ARG A 389 34.78 -33.28 9.36
CA ARG A 389 35.83 -33.52 8.36
C ARG A 389 37.08 -32.68 8.57
N TYR A 390 36.90 -31.39 8.86
CA TYR A 390 38.01 -30.48 9.15
C TYR A 390 38.71 -30.87 10.47
N CYS A 391 37.96 -31.21 11.48
CA CYS A 391 38.48 -31.66 12.77
C CYS A 391 39.21 -33.01 12.66
N GLU A 392 38.73 -33.96 11.86
CA GLU A 392 39.40 -35.20 11.55
C GLU A 392 40.73 -34.97 10.83
N TYR A 393 40.72 -34.10 9.81
CA TYR A 393 41.94 -33.73 9.10
C TYR A 393 42.96 -33.06 10.04
N LEU A 394 42.51 -32.13 10.89
CA LEU A 394 43.38 -31.46 11.86
C LEU A 394 43.96 -32.46 12.87
N ARG A 395 43.14 -33.37 13.41
CA ARG A 395 43.58 -34.44 14.29
C ARG A 395 44.65 -35.30 13.67
N ASP A 396 44.45 -35.73 12.42
CA ASP A 396 45.39 -36.62 11.70
C ASP A 396 46.68 -35.91 11.35
N VAL A 397 46.62 -34.61 10.99
CA VAL A 397 47.81 -33.78 10.79
C VAL A 397 48.60 -33.62 12.08
N CYS A 398 47.94 -33.30 13.19
CA CYS A 398 48.59 -33.17 14.49
C CYS A 398 49.22 -34.49 14.94
N ALA A 399 48.54 -35.62 14.77
CA ALA A 399 49.08 -36.94 15.11
C ALA A 399 50.31 -37.31 14.32
N LYS A 400 50.47 -36.77 13.09
CA LYS A 400 51.60 -37.13 12.21
C LYS A 400 52.78 -36.16 12.28
N TYR A 401 52.51 -34.88 12.56
CA TYR A 401 53.50 -33.84 12.37
C TYR A 401 53.79 -32.97 13.61
N THR A 402 53.05 -33.13 14.70
CA THR A 402 53.25 -32.37 15.96
C THR A 402 53.15 -33.27 17.18
N GLU A 403 53.79 -32.87 18.27
CA GLU A 403 53.66 -33.50 19.60
C GLU A 403 52.60 -32.77 20.44
N ASP A 404 51.82 -31.84 19.85
CA ASP A 404 50.86 -31.06 20.57
C ASP A 404 49.52 -31.82 20.72
N GLU A 405 49.39 -32.55 21.82
CA GLU A 405 48.19 -33.33 22.17
C GLU A 405 46.99 -32.39 22.47
N THR A 406 47.18 -31.11 22.73
CA THR A 406 46.10 -30.18 23.07
C THR A 406 45.16 -29.96 21.92
N VAL A 407 45.67 -29.70 20.71
CA VAL A 407 44.91 -29.48 19.48
C VAL A 407 44.18 -30.76 19.07
N LYS A 408 44.88 -31.91 19.14
CA LYS A 408 44.31 -33.23 18.84
C LYS A 408 43.12 -33.53 19.74
N LYS A 409 43.29 -33.38 21.05
CA LYS A 409 42.23 -33.60 22.04
C LYS A 409 41.04 -32.68 21.80
N LYS A 410 41.28 -31.44 21.50
CA LYS A 410 40.19 -30.47 21.22
C LYS A 410 39.42 -30.84 19.95
N ALA A 411 40.11 -31.30 18.92
CA ALA A 411 39.45 -31.74 17.69
C ALA A 411 38.58 -32.98 17.94
N GLU A 412 39.08 -33.94 18.76
CA GLU A 412 38.32 -35.13 19.18
C GLU A 412 37.07 -34.80 20.03
N GLU A 413 37.18 -33.83 20.95
CA GLU A 413 36.06 -33.31 21.72
C GLU A 413 34.96 -32.68 20.80
N ILE A 414 35.34 -31.89 19.81
CA ILE A 414 34.42 -31.27 18.85
C ILE A 414 33.74 -32.37 18.00
N ILE A 415 34.50 -33.35 17.49
CA ILE A 415 33.95 -34.45 16.70
C ILE A 415 32.94 -35.25 17.53
N HIS A 416 33.29 -35.55 18.79
CA HIS A 416 32.37 -36.27 19.68
C HIS A 416 31.09 -35.51 19.94
N PHE A 417 31.20 -34.22 20.28
CA PHE A 417 30.06 -33.32 20.51
C PHE A 417 29.11 -33.31 19.30
N LEU A 418 29.65 -33.01 18.08
CA LEU A 418 28.85 -32.93 16.86
C LEU A 418 28.22 -34.27 16.42
N ARG A 419 28.85 -35.41 16.75
CA ARG A 419 28.29 -36.73 16.39
C ARG A 419 27.26 -37.28 17.36
N TYR A 420 27.37 -36.94 18.63
CA TYR A 420 26.63 -37.64 19.68
C TYR A 420 25.82 -36.74 20.63
N GLU A 421 26.12 -35.45 20.69
CA GLU A 421 25.48 -34.51 21.61
C GLU A 421 24.63 -33.46 20.93
N THR A 422 24.82 -33.19 19.63
CA THR A 422 23.92 -32.32 18.88
C THR A 422 22.67 -33.06 18.44
N VAL A 423 21.50 -32.57 18.85
CA VAL A 423 20.24 -33.02 18.27
C VAL A 423 20.14 -32.34 16.89
N SER A 424 20.29 -33.12 15.82
CA SER A 424 20.08 -32.66 14.47
C SER A 424 18.66 -32.12 14.33
N TYR A 425 18.50 -30.80 14.28
CA TYR A 425 17.27 -30.19 13.80
C TYR A 425 17.24 -30.26 12.28
N THR A 426 17.01 -31.45 11.75
CA THR A 426 16.56 -31.64 10.38
C THR A 426 15.03 -31.49 10.36
N HIS A 427 14.56 -30.29 10.09
CA HIS A 427 13.20 -30.08 9.53
C HIS A 427 13.24 -28.92 8.56
#